data_6daa6f1fed9ec0f91b9cfdd784194854
#
_entry.id   6daa6f1fed9ec0f91b9cfdd784194854
#
_cell.length_a   1.000
_cell.length_b   1.000
_cell.length_c   1.000
_cell.angle_alpha   90.00
_cell.angle_beta   90.00
_cell.angle_gamma   90.00
#
_symmetry.space_group_name_H-M   'P 1'
#
loop_
_entity.id
_entity.type
_entity.pdbx_description
1 polymer ?
#
loop_
_entity_poly.entity_id
_entity_poly.type
_entity_poly.pdbx_seq_one_letter_code
_entity_poly.pdbx_strand_id
1 'polypeptide(L)'
;MKSPREESIGAQMAIALQLMKRNNHHAIAEVGLKITMEQLAILEVLSFHGDMNMTELSNKTWKQNANITRIIDKLEMQKLVIRKPVVGDRRAYLLGITKSGQQLFNQVIPILIKNHQDVTSCLTEEEESITIRSMIKIIKHLSDR
;
A
#
# COMPACT_ATOMS: atom_id res chain seq x y z
N MET A 1 22.48 25.38 -11.40
CA MET A 1 22.14 24.54 -12.56
C MET A 1 21.57 23.23 -11.99
N LYS A 2 20.33 22.90 -12.28
CA LYS A 2 19.74 21.63 -11.86
C LYS A 2 20.35 20.50 -12.70
N SER A 3 20.59 19.35 -12.10
CA SER A 3 21.07 18.22 -12.89
C SER A 3 19.96 17.74 -13.85
N PRO A 4 20.27 17.19 -15.03
CA PRO A 4 19.26 16.63 -15.93
C PRO A 4 18.39 15.55 -15.27
N ARG A 5 18.89 14.94 -14.21
CA ARG A 5 18.18 13.94 -13.41
C ARG A 5 17.09 14.55 -12.53
N GLU A 6 17.31 15.78 -12.02
CA GLU A 6 16.33 16.49 -11.17
C GLU A 6 15.12 16.99 -11.97
N GLU A 7 15.21 17.10 -13.29
CA GLU A 7 14.11 17.50 -14.17
C GLU A 7 13.33 16.31 -14.75
N SER A 8 13.77 15.06 -14.48
CA SER A 8 13.08 13.89 -14.98
C SER A 8 11.84 13.56 -14.16
N ILE A 9 10.78 13.14 -14.84
CA ILE A 9 9.53 12.67 -14.19
C ILE A 9 9.84 11.57 -13.18
N GLY A 10 10.72 10.60 -13.52
CA GLY A 10 11.09 9.50 -12.64
C GLY A 10 11.75 9.98 -11.34
N ALA A 11 12.63 10.97 -11.39
CA ALA A 11 13.24 11.54 -10.19
C ALA A 11 12.22 12.29 -9.33
N GLN A 12 11.34 13.09 -9.95
CA GLN A 12 10.28 13.79 -9.22
C GLN A 12 9.29 12.81 -8.56
N MET A 13 8.92 11.74 -9.25
CA MET A 13 8.10 10.67 -8.67
C MET A 13 8.77 10.01 -7.47
N ALA A 14 10.07 9.70 -7.57
CA ALA A 14 10.82 9.06 -6.47
C ALA A 14 10.90 9.98 -5.24
N ILE A 15 11.18 11.26 -5.43
CA ILE A 15 11.24 12.26 -4.36
C ILE A 15 9.85 12.42 -3.72
N ALA A 16 8.81 12.62 -4.52
CA ALA A 16 7.44 12.77 -4.03
C ALA A 16 7.01 11.55 -3.22
N LEU A 17 7.23 10.33 -3.74
CA LEU A 17 6.91 9.10 -3.04
C LEU A 17 7.63 8.97 -1.70
N GLN A 18 8.92 9.33 -1.64
CA GLN A 18 9.70 9.29 -0.40
C GLN A 18 9.15 10.27 0.65
N LEU A 19 8.82 11.49 0.24
CA LEU A 19 8.26 12.52 1.12
C LEU A 19 6.85 12.13 1.60
N MET A 20 6.01 11.61 0.73
CA MET A 20 4.67 11.13 1.08
C MET A 20 4.71 9.96 2.06
N LYS A 21 5.60 9.00 1.86
CA LYS A 21 5.81 7.89 2.80
C LYS A 21 6.21 8.38 4.18
N ARG A 22 7.13 9.32 4.25
CA ARG A 22 7.56 9.93 5.52
C ARG A 22 6.41 10.65 6.21
N ASN A 23 5.64 11.43 5.45
CA ASN A 23 4.50 12.17 5.97
C ASN A 23 3.40 11.23 6.50
N ASN A 24 3.07 10.18 5.76
CA ASN A 24 2.12 9.16 6.20
C ASN A 24 2.59 8.45 7.48
N HIS A 25 3.89 8.13 7.58
CA HIS A 25 4.46 7.51 8.77
C HIS A 25 4.30 8.42 10.00
N HIS A 26 4.57 9.71 9.86
CA HIS A 26 4.37 10.68 10.94
C HIS A 26 2.90 10.78 11.36
N ALA A 27 1.99 10.91 10.41
CA ALA A 27 0.56 11.03 10.69
C ALA A 27 -0.01 9.80 11.44
N ILE A 28 0.45 8.60 11.10
CA ILE A 28 0.07 7.36 11.79
C ILE A 28 0.69 7.29 13.20
N ALA A 29 1.96 7.69 13.33
CA ALA A 29 2.68 7.66 14.60
C ALA A 29 2.11 8.67 15.63
N GLU A 30 1.65 9.85 15.18
CA GLU A 30 1.04 10.88 16.04
C GLU A 30 -0.21 10.38 16.78
N VAL A 31 -0.93 9.44 16.20
CA VAL A 31 -2.09 8.80 16.85
C VAL A 31 -1.75 7.51 17.61
N GLY A 32 -0.46 7.21 17.77
CA GLY A 32 0.02 6.07 18.54
C GLY A 32 -0.12 4.70 17.85
N LEU A 33 -0.45 4.67 16.56
CA LEU A 33 -0.56 3.44 15.79
C LEU A 33 0.81 3.00 15.26
N LYS A 34 1.03 1.68 15.25
CA LYS A 34 2.28 1.04 14.79
C LYS A 34 2.00 0.12 13.61
N ILE A 35 1.98 0.70 12.42
CA ILE A 35 1.82 -0.05 11.18
C ILE A 35 2.66 0.60 10.08
N THR A 36 3.29 -0.21 9.23
CA THR A 36 4.03 0.29 8.06
C THR A 36 3.09 0.43 6.85
N MET A 37 3.49 1.26 5.88
CA MET A 37 2.72 1.40 4.63
C MET A 37 2.64 0.09 3.85
N GLU A 38 3.69 -0.74 3.92
CA GLU A 38 3.70 -2.07 3.30
C GLU A 38 2.70 -3.02 3.96
N GLN A 39 2.62 -3.00 5.28
CA GLN A 39 1.63 -3.79 6.05
C GLN A 39 0.22 -3.31 5.75
N LEU A 40 0.02 -1.99 5.71
CA LEU A 40 -1.28 -1.40 5.43
C LEU A 40 -1.78 -1.76 4.02
N ALA A 41 -0.91 -1.75 3.01
CA ALA A 41 -1.26 -2.16 1.65
C ALA A 41 -1.78 -3.61 1.57
N ILE A 42 -1.24 -4.50 2.40
CA ILE A 42 -1.74 -5.88 2.50
C ILE A 42 -3.11 -5.92 3.17
N LEU A 43 -3.30 -5.20 4.28
CA LEU A 43 -4.59 -5.12 4.95
C LEU A 43 -5.67 -4.53 4.03
N GLU A 44 -5.33 -3.51 3.25
CA GLU A 44 -6.21 -2.91 2.26
C GLU A 44 -6.68 -3.93 1.22
N VAL A 45 -5.75 -4.64 0.59
CA VAL A 45 -6.09 -5.65 -0.42
C VAL A 45 -6.99 -6.73 0.16
N LEU A 46 -6.66 -7.26 1.34
CA LEU A 46 -7.48 -8.29 2.00
C LEU A 46 -8.84 -7.76 2.47
N SER A 47 -8.91 -6.51 2.89
CA SER A 47 -10.16 -5.87 3.30
C SER A 47 -11.15 -5.71 2.14
N PHE A 48 -10.65 -5.31 0.96
CA PHE A 48 -11.51 -5.03 -0.20
C PHE A 48 -11.77 -6.25 -1.09
N HIS A 49 -10.83 -7.19 -1.15
CA HIS A 49 -10.92 -8.33 -2.08
C HIS A 49 -11.17 -9.68 -1.39
N GLY A 50 -11.17 -9.70 -0.04
CA GLY A 50 -11.36 -10.92 0.73
C GLY A 50 -10.13 -11.84 0.78
N ASP A 51 -10.35 -13.07 1.21
CA ASP A 51 -9.30 -14.07 1.36
C ASP A 51 -8.71 -14.46 0.01
N MET A 52 -7.38 -14.56 -0.05
CA MET A 52 -6.67 -14.94 -1.27
C MET A 52 -5.36 -15.66 -0.98
N ASN A 53 -4.81 -16.32 -2.00
CA ASN A 53 -3.50 -16.95 -1.88
C ASN A 53 -2.36 -15.94 -2.01
N MET A 54 -1.13 -16.38 -1.72
CA MET A 54 0.07 -15.54 -1.74
C MET A 54 0.34 -14.94 -3.13
N THR A 55 0.11 -15.71 -4.20
CA THR A 55 0.35 -15.25 -5.57
C THR A 55 -0.61 -14.14 -5.97
N GLU A 56 -1.89 -14.28 -5.66
CA GLU A 56 -2.91 -13.26 -5.90
C GLU A 56 -2.59 -11.98 -5.13
N LEU A 57 -2.20 -12.11 -3.86
CA LEU A 57 -1.82 -10.97 -3.02
C LEU A 57 -0.57 -10.27 -3.57
N SER A 58 0.43 -11.02 -4.02
CA SER A 58 1.64 -10.49 -4.64
C SER A 58 1.30 -9.65 -5.88
N ASN A 59 0.47 -10.18 -6.75
CA ASN A 59 0.04 -9.48 -7.97
C ASN A 59 -0.70 -8.18 -7.65
N LYS A 60 -1.60 -8.20 -6.67
CA LYS A 60 -2.39 -7.02 -6.29
C LYS A 60 -1.58 -5.95 -5.55
N THR A 61 -0.52 -6.32 -4.84
CA THR A 61 0.32 -5.37 -4.10
C THR A 61 1.56 -4.91 -4.89
N TRP A 62 1.79 -5.41 -6.11
CA TRP A 62 2.98 -5.11 -6.93
C TRP A 62 4.31 -5.44 -6.23
N LYS A 63 4.31 -6.42 -5.33
CA LYS A 63 5.47 -6.80 -4.52
C LYS A 63 5.97 -8.20 -4.87
N GLN A 64 7.28 -8.40 -4.72
CA GLN A 64 7.89 -9.72 -4.86
C GLN A 64 7.51 -10.64 -3.70
N ASN A 65 7.26 -11.91 -3.97
CA ASN A 65 6.81 -12.92 -3.01
C ASN A 65 7.66 -12.99 -1.72
N ALA A 66 8.99 -12.91 -1.82
CA ALA A 66 9.88 -12.98 -0.66
C ALA A 66 9.64 -11.83 0.35
N ASN A 67 9.40 -10.62 -0.13
CA ASN A 67 9.09 -9.47 0.72
C ASN A 67 7.70 -9.60 1.36
N ILE A 68 6.73 -10.13 0.62
CA ILE A 68 5.37 -10.32 1.12
C ILE A 68 5.35 -11.35 2.23
N THR A 69 6.02 -12.48 2.09
CA THR A 69 6.09 -13.52 3.12
C THR A 69 6.53 -12.94 4.46
N ARG A 70 7.62 -12.15 4.46
CA ARG A 70 8.12 -11.51 5.68
C ARG A 70 7.15 -10.49 6.29
N ILE A 71 6.41 -9.76 5.46
CA ILE A 71 5.40 -8.80 5.94
C ILE A 71 4.20 -9.56 6.52
N ILE A 72 3.74 -10.63 5.85
CA ILE A 72 2.65 -11.50 6.33
C ILE A 72 3.01 -12.15 7.66
N ASP A 73 4.24 -12.67 7.82
CA ASP A 73 4.67 -13.26 9.08
C ASP A 73 4.57 -12.25 10.24
N LYS A 74 4.96 -11.00 10.02
CA LYS A 74 4.81 -9.93 11.01
C LYS A 74 3.34 -9.61 11.30
N LEU A 75 2.49 -9.51 10.27
CA LEU A 75 1.06 -9.27 10.44
C LEU A 75 0.37 -10.41 11.18
N GLU A 76 0.78 -11.66 10.92
CA GLU A 76 0.27 -12.83 11.63
C GLU A 76 0.71 -12.84 13.09
N MET A 77 1.97 -12.53 13.38
CA MET A 77 2.46 -12.34 14.77
C MET A 77 1.68 -11.26 15.53
N GLN A 78 1.29 -10.19 14.84
CA GLN A 78 0.46 -9.12 15.37
C GLN A 78 -1.04 -9.48 15.41
N LYS A 79 -1.43 -10.67 14.95
CA LYS A 79 -2.81 -11.16 14.86
C LYS A 79 -3.72 -10.29 13.97
N LEU A 80 -3.14 -9.62 12.98
CA LEU A 80 -3.88 -8.76 12.03
C LEU A 80 -4.28 -9.52 10.76
N VAL A 81 -3.55 -10.60 10.44
CA VAL A 81 -3.78 -11.51 9.31
C VAL A 81 -3.75 -12.95 9.82
N ILE A 82 -4.47 -13.83 9.18
CA ILE A 82 -4.52 -15.27 9.49
C ILE A 82 -4.32 -16.10 8.22
N ARG A 83 -3.59 -17.21 8.35
CA ARG A 83 -3.54 -18.27 7.34
C ARG A 83 -4.68 -19.26 7.58
N LYS A 84 -5.55 -19.42 6.59
CA LYS A 84 -6.69 -20.34 6.63
C LYS A 84 -6.36 -21.56 5.78
N PRO A 85 -6.47 -22.79 6.32
CA PRO A 85 -6.24 -24.01 5.53
C PRO A 85 -7.26 -24.13 4.42
N VAL A 86 -6.84 -24.72 3.29
CA VAL A 86 -7.73 -25.07 2.19
C VAL A 86 -8.16 -26.53 2.33
N VAL A 87 -9.48 -26.78 2.27
CA VAL A 87 -10.02 -28.13 2.35
C VAL A 87 -9.53 -28.95 1.15
N GLY A 88 -8.94 -30.13 1.43
CA GLY A 88 -8.43 -31.03 0.39
C GLY A 88 -6.98 -30.79 -0.02
N ASP A 89 -6.33 -29.73 0.43
CA ASP A 89 -4.90 -29.47 0.18
C ASP A 89 -4.19 -29.01 1.45
N ARG A 90 -3.41 -29.91 2.05
CA ARG A 90 -2.66 -29.62 3.28
C ARG A 90 -1.53 -28.61 3.12
N ARG A 91 -1.11 -28.32 1.88
CA ARG A 91 -0.01 -27.39 1.56
C ARG A 91 -0.52 -26.01 1.17
N ALA A 92 -1.79 -25.90 0.81
CA ALA A 92 -2.41 -24.64 0.41
C ALA A 92 -3.05 -23.93 1.61
N TYR A 93 -2.95 -22.62 1.61
CA TYR A 93 -3.65 -21.74 2.56
C TYR A 93 -4.11 -20.46 1.85
N LEU A 94 -5.15 -19.86 2.40
CA LEU A 94 -5.59 -18.52 2.06
C LEU A 94 -5.19 -17.55 3.18
N LEU A 95 -4.85 -16.35 2.79
CA LEU A 95 -4.60 -15.24 3.69
C LEU A 95 -5.90 -14.45 3.87
N GLY A 96 -6.27 -14.18 5.11
CA GLY A 96 -7.44 -13.38 5.43
C GLY A 96 -7.12 -12.32 6.47
N ILE A 97 -7.85 -11.20 6.42
CA ILE A 97 -7.78 -10.17 7.45
C ILE A 97 -8.57 -10.63 8.68
N THR A 98 -8.02 -10.40 9.87
CA THR A 98 -8.73 -10.65 11.13
C THR A 98 -9.65 -9.48 11.49
N LYS A 99 -10.52 -9.68 12.49
CA LYS A 99 -11.31 -8.58 13.05
C LYS A 99 -10.44 -7.44 13.56
N SER A 100 -9.33 -7.77 14.24
CA SER A 100 -8.35 -6.76 14.72
C SER A 100 -7.65 -6.05 13.56
N GLY A 101 -7.30 -6.78 12.50
CA GLY A 101 -6.72 -6.20 11.28
C GLY A 101 -7.68 -5.23 10.60
N GLN A 102 -8.96 -5.60 10.48
CA GLN A 102 -9.99 -4.74 9.91
C GLN A 102 -10.22 -3.48 10.76
N GLN A 103 -10.24 -3.62 12.07
CA GLN A 103 -10.38 -2.47 12.98
C GLN A 103 -9.20 -1.50 12.84
N LEU A 104 -7.97 -2.01 12.81
CA LEU A 104 -6.78 -1.19 12.60
C LEU A 104 -6.82 -0.48 11.24
N PHE A 105 -7.16 -1.20 10.17
CA PHE A 105 -7.33 -0.63 8.84
C PHE A 105 -8.34 0.52 8.84
N ASN A 106 -9.51 0.32 9.44
CA ASN A 106 -10.56 1.32 9.53
C ASN A 106 -10.15 2.57 10.35
N GLN A 107 -9.24 2.40 11.32
CA GLN A 107 -8.69 3.54 12.09
C GLN A 107 -7.67 4.35 11.29
N VAL A 108 -6.86 3.68 10.47
CA VAL A 108 -5.76 4.33 9.72
C VAL A 108 -6.26 5.05 8.47
N ILE A 109 -7.24 4.50 7.77
CA ILE A 109 -7.70 5.05 6.48
C ILE A 109 -8.14 6.52 6.54
N PRO A 110 -8.96 6.97 7.50
CA PRO A 110 -9.35 8.39 7.59
C PRO A 110 -8.15 9.32 7.78
N ILE A 111 -7.13 8.86 8.51
CA ILE A 111 -5.89 9.62 8.75
C ILE A 111 -5.14 9.82 7.43
N LEU A 112 -5.00 8.75 6.64
CA LEU A 112 -4.32 8.81 5.35
C LEU A 112 -5.09 9.64 4.32
N ILE A 113 -6.41 9.53 4.27
CA ILE A 113 -7.25 10.34 3.39
C ILE A 113 -7.05 11.82 3.68
N LYS A 114 -7.13 12.23 4.95
CA LYS A 114 -6.88 13.61 5.37
C LYS A 114 -5.47 14.05 5.00
N ASN A 115 -4.47 13.22 5.30
CA ASN A 115 -3.07 13.52 5.00
C ASN A 115 -2.82 13.67 3.49
N HIS A 116 -3.45 12.84 2.65
CA HIS A 116 -3.34 12.96 1.19
C HIS A 116 -4.00 14.24 0.67
N GLN A 117 -5.15 14.63 1.20
CA GLN A 117 -5.81 15.89 0.87
C GLN A 117 -4.91 17.09 1.22
N ASP A 118 -4.27 17.07 2.40
CA ASP A 118 -3.32 18.11 2.79
C ASP A 118 -2.09 18.16 1.86
N VAL A 119 -1.55 17.01 1.48
CA VAL A 119 -0.38 16.91 0.58
C VAL A 119 -0.70 17.43 -0.82
N THR A 120 -1.89 17.17 -1.35
CA THR A 120 -2.29 17.59 -2.70
C THR A 120 -2.98 18.95 -2.73
N SER A 121 -3.20 19.61 -1.57
CA SER A 121 -3.88 20.90 -1.48
C SER A 121 -3.21 22.05 -2.22
N CYS A 122 -1.94 21.88 -2.62
CA CYS A 122 -1.20 22.82 -3.46
C CYS A 122 -1.54 22.71 -4.96
N LEU A 123 -2.31 21.69 -5.36
CA LEU A 123 -2.74 21.46 -6.74
C LEU A 123 -4.15 21.97 -6.96
N THR A 124 -4.43 22.44 -8.16
CA THR A 124 -5.80 22.63 -8.61
C THR A 124 -6.45 21.27 -8.94
N GLU A 125 -7.78 21.20 -8.99
CA GLU A 125 -8.51 19.98 -9.38
C GLU A 125 -8.09 19.46 -10.75
N GLU A 126 -7.80 20.36 -11.69
CA GLU A 126 -7.32 20.00 -13.03
C GLU A 126 -5.92 19.39 -12.98
N GLU A 127 -4.97 19.99 -12.25
CA GLU A 127 -3.61 19.49 -12.09
C GLU A 127 -3.62 18.12 -11.39
N GLU A 128 -4.42 17.93 -10.36
CA GLU A 128 -4.58 16.64 -9.68
C GLU A 128 -5.11 15.57 -10.64
N SER A 129 -6.19 15.88 -11.38
CA SER A 129 -6.79 14.99 -12.37
C SER A 129 -5.82 14.59 -13.48
N ILE A 130 -5.05 15.54 -14.02
CA ILE A 130 -4.03 15.28 -15.05
C ILE A 130 -2.93 14.39 -14.48
N THR A 131 -2.47 14.67 -13.27
CA THR A 131 -1.41 13.90 -12.60
C THR A 131 -1.83 12.45 -12.40
N ILE A 132 -3.03 12.21 -11.86
CA ILE A 132 -3.57 10.85 -11.67
C ILE A 132 -3.66 10.11 -13.00
N ARG A 133 -4.22 10.71 -14.04
CA ARG A 133 -4.35 10.08 -15.36
C ARG A 133 -2.99 9.74 -15.97
N SER A 134 -2.00 10.62 -15.78
CA SER A 134 -0.64 10.40 -16.28
C SER A 134 0.04 9.25 -15.56
N MET A 135 -0.11 9.15 -14.23
CA MET A 135 0.40 8.04 -13.44
C MET A 135 -0.22 6.71 -13.85
N ILE A 136 -1.54 6.66 -14.06
CA ILE A 136 -2.24 5.45 -14.52
C ILE A 136 -1.69 4.97 -15.87
N LYS A 137 -1.43 5.89 -16.82
CA LYS A 137 -0.82 5.55 -18.11
C LYS A 137 0.58 4.96 -17.96
N ILE A 138 1.41 5.53 -17.07
CA ILE A 138 2.76 5.04 -16.80
C ILE A 138 2.71 3.65 -16.16
N ILE A 139 1.86 3.46 -15.16
CA ILE A 139 1.67 2.16 -14.49
C ILE A 139 1.26 1.10 -15.51
N LYS A 140 0.24 1.37 -16.33
CA LYS A 140 -0.21 0.43 -17.37
C LYS A 140 0.91 0.08 -18.34
N HIS A 141 1.62 1.07 -18.86
CA HIS A 141 2.75 0.85 -19.78
C HIS A 141 3.87 -0.03 -19.18
N LEU A 142 4.14 0.12 -17.88
CA LEU A 142 5.15 -0.68 -17.19
C LEU A 142 4.65 -2.10 -16.87
N SER A 143 3.35 -2.28 -16.66
CA SER A 143 2.74 -3.58 -16.33
C SER A 143 2.60 -4.50 -17.55
N ASP A 144 2.51 -3.92 -18.74
CA ASP A 144 2.34 -4.66 -20.01
C ASP A 144 3.70 -5.13 -20.60
N ARG A 145 4.83 -4.92 -19.88
CA ARG A 145 6.19 -5.36 -20.25
C ARG A 145 6.56 -6.65 -19.56
#